data_b8e06300c1b2a22c55d48ba61e841f67
#
_entry.id   b8e06300c1b2a22c55d48ba61e841f67
#
_cell.length_a   1.000
_cell.length_b   1.000
_cell.length_c   1.000
_cell.angle_alpha   90.00
_cell.angle_beta   90.00
_cell.angle_gamma   90.00
#
_symmetry.space_group_name_H-M   'P 1'
#
loop_
_entity.id
_entity.type
_entity.pdbx_description
1 polymer ?
#
loop_
_entity_poly.entity_id
_entity_poly.type
_entity_poly.pdbx_seq_one_letter_code
_entity_poly.pdbx_strand_id
1 'polypeptide(L)'
;MHFADLHDTPGRMEAKGVIRRQVLWAESRAFFYWRLRRRLLEFQLAASIPNTTSAPAGSRKDFVTALHEWCLHEAGGTVSLWESDREFVRWIEGKDIKAKLDLFISSKKASVLADTLAEQFSAISTVCGKETVTVQGVLTKALTRLSAEERKVMIEALQGLN
;
A
#
# COMPACT_ATOMS: atom_id res chain seq x y z
N MET A 1 8.13 -17.05 45.31
CA MET A 1 8.62 -17.40 43.97
C MET A 1 7.60 -18.14 43.10
N HIS A 2 6.82 -19.07 43.65
CA HIS A 2 5.82 -19.85 42.88
C HIS A 2 4.69 -19.05 42.18
N PHE A 3 4.34 -17.87 42.63
CA PHE A 3 3.23 -17.11 42.05
C PHE A 3 3.58 -16.53 40.68
N ALA A 4 4.79 -15.99 40.51
CA ALA A 4 5.24 -15.43 39.22
C ALA A 4 5.41 -16.54 38.16
N ASP A 5 5.97 -17.70 38.56
CA ASP A 5 6.18 -18.83 37.64
C ASP A 5 4.88 -19.42 37.07
N LEU A 6 3.76 -19.29 37.82
CA LEU A 6 2.46 -19.78 37.38
C LEU A 6 1.67 -18.76 36.54
N HIS A 7 1.97 -17.46 36.66
CA HIS A 7 1.16 -16.40 36.05
C HIS A 7 1.79 -15.79 34.82
N ASP A 8 3.10 -15.84 34.65
CA ASP A 8 3.83 -15.12 33.59
C ASP A 8 4.44 -16.07 32.53
N THR A 9 3.83 -17.23 32.33
CA THR A 9 4.26 -18.12 31.24
C THR A 9 3.87 -17.53 29.89
N PRO A 10 4.74 -17.60 28.86
CA PRO A 10 4.46 -17.06 27.53
C PRO A 10 3.14 -17.57 26.93
N GLY A 11 2.81 -18.85 27.08
CA GLY A 11 1.56 -19.41 26.59
C GLY A 11 0.31 -18.81 27.25
N ARG A 12 0.39 -18.48 28.55
CA ARG A 12 -0.72 -17.81 29.24
C ARG A 12 -0.85 -16.34 28.82
N MET A 13 0.28 -15.67 28.58
CA MET A 13 0.28 -14.30 28.07
C MET A 13 -0.32 -14.22 26.65
N GLU A 14 -0.03 -15.21 25.79
CA GLU A 14 -0.65 -15.35 24.48
C GLU A 14 -2.15 -15.61 24.61
N ALA A 15 -2.56 -16.56 25.44
CA ALA A 15 -3.97 -16.87 25.68
C ALA A 15 -4.77 -15.66 26.22
N LYS A 16 -4.15 -14.77 26.97
CA LYS A 16 -4.74 -13.51 27.49
C LYS A 16 -4.63 -12.33 26.51
N GLY A 17 -4.00 -12.51 25.35
CA GLY A 17 -3.82 -11.44 24.37
C GLY A 17 -2.78 -10.38 24.77
N VAL A 18 -1.98 -10.61 25.82
CA VAL A 18 -0.92 -9.69 26.27
C VAL A 18 0.23 -9.67 25.25
N ILE A 19 0.57 -10.84 24.70
CA ILE A 19 1.47 -10.99 23.57
C ILE A 19 0.73 -11.60 22.39
N ARG A 20 1.14 -11.28 21.17
CA ARG A 20 0.48 -11.77 19.95
C ARG A 20 0.75 -13.24 19.67
N ARG A 21 1.96 -13.69 19.94
CA ARG A 21 2.40 -15.04 19.65
C ARG A 21 3.66 -15.37 20.44
N GLN A 22 3.71 -16.59 20.94
CA GLN A 22 4.93 -17.21 21.42
C GLN A 22 5.73 -17.78 20.24
N VAL A 23 7.02 -17.49 20.17
CA VAL A 23 7.92 -18.04 19.15
C VAL A 23 8.98 -18.88 19.84
N LEU A 24 9.05 -20.14 19.47
CA LEU A 24 10.09 -21.05 19.98
C LEU A 24 11.47 -20.61 19.46
N TRP A 25 12.49 -20.78 20.28
CA TRP A 25 13.85 -20.39 19.90
C TRP A 25 14.32 -21.07 18.61
N ALA A 26 14.02 -22.34 18.41
CA ALA A 26 14.36 -23.07 17.20
C ALA A 26 13.70 -22.48 15.92
N GLU A 27 12.53 -21.85 16.04
CA GLU A 27 11.77 -21.25 14.95
C GLU A 27 12.04 -19.76 14.77
N SER A 28 12.66 -19.11 15.76
CA SER A 28 12.81 -17.66 15.85
C SER A 28 13.48 -17.06 14.61
N ARG A 29 14.55 -17.70 14.10
CA ARG A 29 15.26 -17.25 12.90
C ARG A 29 14.35 -17.23 11.67
N ALA A 30 13.59 -18.30 11.44
CA ALA A 30 12.68 -18.38 10.31
C ALA A 30 11.53 -17.39 10.47
N PHE A 31 10.97 -17.24 11.67
CA PHE A 31 9.92 -16.29 11.98
C PHE A 31 10.36 -14.85 11.68
N PHE A 32 11.50 -14.41 12.21
CA PHE A 32 11.98 -13.04 11.97
C PHE A 32 12.40 -12.80 10.53
N TYR A 33 12.98 -13.80 9.85
CA TYR A 33 13.32 -13.71 8.44
C TYR A 33 12.08 -13.40 7.59
N TRP A 34 11.01 -14.18 7.72
CA TRP A 34 9.80 -13.98 6.92
C TRP A 34 9.06 -12.70 7.30
N ARG A 35 9.05 -12.36 8.58
CA ARG A 35 8.48 -11.10 9.05
C ARG A 35 9.20 -9.89 8.46
N LEU A 36 10.52 -9.88 8.50
CA LEU A 36 11.33 -8.80 7.92
C LEU A 36 11.13 -8.73 6.40
N ARG A 37 11.19 -9.86 5.71
CA ARG A 37 11.01 -9.93 4.26
C ARG A 37 9.65 -9.37 3.83
N ARG A 38 8.58 -9.73 4.53
CA ARG A 38 7.24 -9.16 4.32
C ARG A 38 7.24 -7.65 4.51
N ARG A 39 7.81 -7.15 5.59
CA ARG A 39 7.86 -5.70 5.87
C ARG A 39 8.66 -4.91 4.84
N LEU A 40 9.75 -5.46 4.36
CA LEU A 40 10.54 -4.86 3.28
C LEU A 40 9.75 -4.85 1.97
N LEU A 41 9.06 -5.92 1.63
CA LEU A 41 8.19 -6.00 0.46
C LEU A 41 7.06 -4.95 0.53
N GLU A 42 6.31 -4.91 1.63
CA GLU A 42 5.26 -3.91 1.86
C GLU A 42 5.80 -2.48 1.74
N PHE A 43 7.01 -2.23 2.27
CA PHE A 43 7.68 -0.93 2.17
C PHE A 43 8.04 -0.59 0.73
N GLN A 44 8.63 -1.52 -0.02
CA GLN A 44 9.01 -1.31 -1.42
C GLN A 44 7.79 -1.04 -2.30
N LEU A 45 6.71 -1.80 -2.12
CA LEU A 45 5.45 -1.59 -2.84
C LEU A 45 4.84 -0.23 -2.52
N ALA A 46 4.77 0.15 -1.25
CA ALA A 46 4.26 1.46 -0.84
C ALA A 46 5.14 2.60 -1.40
N ALA A 47 6.46 2.46 -1.37
CA ALA A 47 7.38 3.46 -1.90
C ALA A 47 7.31 3.63 -3.43
N SER A 48 6.74 2.65 -4.13
CA SER A 48 6.52 2.75 -5.59
C SER A 48 5.36 3.68 -5.96
N ILE A 49 4.51 4.06 -5.00
CA ILE A 49 3.38 4.98 -5.21
C ILE A 49 3.85 6.42 -4.92
N PRO A 50 3.58 7.38 -5.81
CA PRO A 50 3.98 8.76 -5.61
C PRO A 50 3.41 9.34 -4.31
N ASN A 51 4.25 10.07 -3.57
CA ASN A 51 3.79 10.86 -2.43
C ASN A 51 3.26 12.19 -2.95
N THR A 52 2.00 12.49 -2.69
CA THR A 52 1.42 13.79 -3.01
C THR A 52 1.61 14.76 -1.85
N THR A 53 1.85 16.03 -2.17
CA THR A 53 2.21 17.07 -1.18
C THR A 53 1.04 17.49 -0.30
N SER A 54 -0.19 17.23 -0.69
CA SER A 54 -1.41 17.72 -0.01
C SER A 54 -2.09 16.69 0.89
N ALA A 55 -1.92 15.41 0.63
CA ALA A 55 -2.24 14.41 1.63
C ALA A 55 -0.92 13.76 2.05
N PRO A 56 -0.63 13.57 3.34
CA PRO A 56 0.36 12.60 3.74
C PRO A 56 -0.08 11.31 3.08
N ALA A 57 0.56 10.97 1.96
CA ALA A 57 0.21 9.92 1.02
C ALA A 57 -0.34 8.77 1.83
N GLY A 58 -1.58 8.40 1.53
CA GLY A 58 -2.41 7.56 2.39
C GLY A 58 -1.53 6.66 3.21
N SER A 59 -1.55 6.86 4.48
CA SER A 59 -0.53 6.36 5.42
C SER A 59 -0.08 4.99 4.93
N ARG A 60 1.19 4.63 5.02
CA ARG A 60 1.64 3.26 4.75
C ARG A 60 0.63 2.22 5.26
N LYS A 61 -0.10 2.58 6.32
CA LYS A 61 -1.19 1.80 6.89
C LYS A 61 -2.34 1.64 5.91
N ASP A 62 -2.73 2.70 5.21
CA ASP A 62 -3.85 2.66 4.26
C ASP A 62 -3.48 1.83 3.03
N PHE A 63 -2.22 1.94 2.56
CA PHE A 63 -1.71 1.08 1.51
C PHE A 63 -1.72 -0.40 1.92
N VAL A 64 -1.25 -0.72 3.14
CA VAL A 64 -1.25 -2.10 3.65
C VAL A 64 -2.68 -2.63 3.80
N THR A 65 -3.63 -1.78 4.19
CA THR A 65 -5.06 -2.14 4.24
C THR A 65 -5.59 -2.45 2.84
N ALA A 66 -5.33 -1.58 1.87
CA ALA A 66 -5.73 -1.82 0.48
C ALA A 66 -5.06 -3.07 -0.14
N LEU A 67 -3.80 -3.31 0.19
CA LEU A 67 -3.08 -4.53 -0.23
C LEU A 67 -3.70 -5.78 0.40
N HIS A 68 -4.15 -5.71 1.65
CA HIS A 68 -4.85 -6.79 2.33
C HIS A 68 -6.19 -7.12 1.65
N GLU A 69 -7.01 -6.12 1.37
CA GLU A 69 -8.29 -6.28 0.68
C GLU A 69 -8.10 -6.89 -0.72
N TRP A 70 -7.12 -6.38 -1.47
CA TRP A 70 -6.77 -6.92 -2.77
C TRP A 70 -6.29 -8.38 -2.67
N CYS A 71 -5.43 -8.70 -1.69
CA CYS A 71 -4.96 -10.06 -1.44
C CYS A 71 -6.12 -11.03 -1.14
N LEU A 72 -7.06 -10.62 -0.29
CA LEU A 72 -8.26 -11.43 0.01
C LEU A 72 -9.11 -11.67 -1.23
N HIS A 73 -9.28 -10.66 -2.08
CA HIS A 73 -10.03 -10.79 -3.32
C HIS A 73 -9.35 -11.77 -4.28
N GLU A 74 -8.06 -11.62 -4.54
CA GLU A 74 -7.30 -12.47 -5.47
C GLU A 74 -7.09 -13.91 -4.97
N ALA A 75 -7.03 -14.10 -3.65
CA ALA A 75 -6.88 -15.40 -3.01
C ALA A 75 -8.23 -16.12 -2.75
N GLY A 76 -9.35 -15.59 -3.28
CA GLY A 76 -10.66 -16.19 -3.10
C GLY A 76 -11.14 -16.21 -1.64
N GLY A 77 -10.79 -15.17 -0.85
CA GLY A 77 -11.22 -15.03 0.55
C GLY A 77 -10.39 -15.82 1.56
N THR A 78 -9.24 -16.36 1.17
CA THR A 78 -8.38 -17.17 2.06
C THR A 78 -7.63 -16.29 3.07
N VAL A 79 -8.21 -16.09 4.24
CA VAL A 79 -7.65 -15.26 5.32
C VAL A 79 -6.30 -15.80 5.83
N SER A 80 -6.13 -17.12 5.87
CA SER A 80 -4.90 -17.76 6.37
C SER A 80 -3.65 -17.35 5.60
N LEU A 81 -3.80 -17.02 4.31
CA LEU A 81 -2.70 -16.54 3.48
C LEU A 81 -2.12 -15.22 4.00
N TRP A 82 -2.98 -14.30 4.42
CA TRP A 82 -2.55 -13.01 4.99
C TRP A 82 -1.92 -13.15 6.37
N GLU A 83 -2.36 -14.10 7.16
CA GLU A 83 -1.86 -14.34 8.51
C GLU A 83 -0.45 -14.94 8.55
N SER A 84 -0.08 -15.70 7.51
CA SER A 84 1.24 -16.32 7.38
C SER A 84 2.19 -15.44 6.58
N ASP A 85 3.18 -14.82 7.24
CA ASP A 85 4.19 -13.99 6.56
C ASP A 85 4.94 -14.77 5.45
N ARG A 86 5.21 -16.05 5.67
CA ARG A 86 5.90 -16.91 4.70
C ARG A 86 5.05 -17.18 3.48
N GLU A 87 3.80 -17.56 3.68
CA GLU A 87 2.88 -17.90 2.59
C GLU A 87 2.54 -16.67 1.77
N PHE A 88 2.25 -15.56 2.43
CA PHE A 88 2.01 -14.28 1.77
C PHE A 88 3.18 -13.86 0.86
N VAL A 89 4.42 -13.87 1.37
CA VAL A 89 5.59 -13.48 0.57
C VAL A 89 5.78 -14.40 -0.62
N ARG A 90 5.67 -15.71 -0.44
CA ARG A 90 5.80 -16.68 -1.52
C ARG A 90 4.71 -16.53 -2.58
N TRP A 91 3.49 -16.28 -2.14
CA TRP A 91 2.36 -16.08 -3.03
C TRP A 91 2.52 -14.81 -3.87
N ILE A 92 2.91 -13.70 -3.25
CA ILE A 92 3.06 -12.41 -3.95
C ILE A 92 4.26 -12.41 -4.93
N GLU A 93 5.29 -13.21 -4.63
CA GLU A 93 6.45 -13.40 -5.52
C GLU A 93 6.17 -14.41 -6.66
N GLY A 94 5.02 -15.05 -6.65
CA GLY A 94 4.56 -15.95 -7.70
C GLY A 94 4.38 -15.23 -9.04
N LYS A 95 4.79 -15.89 -10.15
CA LYS A 95 4.76 -15.28 -11.49
C LYS A 95 3.36 -14.80 -11.90
N ASP A 96 2.35 -15.60 -11.59
CA ASP A 96 0.96 -15.31 -11.97
C ASP A 96 0.39 -14.13 -11.19
N ILE A 97 0.81 -13.97 -9.93
CA ILE A 97 0.36 -12.88 -9.05
C ILE A 97 1.11 -11.59 -9.36
N LYS A 98 2.36 -11.68 -9.81
CA LYS A 98 3.18 -10.50 -10.10
C LYS A 98 2.53 -9.58 -11.14
N ALA A 99 2.03 -10.12 -12.22
CA ALA A 99 1.33 -9.34 -13.24
C ALA A 99 0.07 -8.64 -12.68
N LYS A 100 -0.70 -9.32 -11.85
CA LYS A 100 -1.88 -8.77 -11.19
C LYS A 100 -1.50 -7.70 -10.15
N LEU A 101 -0.41 -7.92 -9.44
CA LEU A 101 0.15 -6.95 -8.49
C LEU A 101 0.60 -5.66 -9.20
N ASP A 102 1.26 -5.79 -10.34
CA ASP A 102 1.69 -4.63 -11.15
C ASP A 102 0.48 -3.82 -11.64
N LEU A 103 -0.61 -4.47 -12.04
CA LEU A 103 -1.88 -3.80 -12.36
C LEU A 103 -2.49 -3.11 -11.15
N PHE A 104 -2.52 -3.76 -9.99
CA PHE A 104 -3.00 -3.15 -8.75
C PHE A 104 -2.20 -1.90 -8.37
N ILE A 105 -0.86 -1.97 -8.43
CA ILE A 105 0.02 -0.83 -8.15
C ILE A 105 -0.21 0.30 -9.15
N SER A 106 -0.36 -0.01 -10.44
CA SER A 106 -0.63 0.98 -11.49
C SER A 106 -1.99 1.67 -11.27
N SER A 107 -3.02 0.92 -10.90
CA SER A 107 -4.33 1.47 -10.52
C SER A 107 -4.24 2.42 -9.32
N LYS A 108 -3.48 2.05 -8.27
CA LYS A 108 -3.27 2.91 -7.10
C LYS A 108 -2.49 4.18 -7.45
N LYS A 109 -1.47 4.08 -8.30
CA LYS A 109 -0.75 5.27 -8.82
C LYS A 109 -1.68 6.22 -9.57
N ALA A 110 -2.51 5.68 -10.45
CA ALA A 110 -3.47 6.48 -11.21
C ALA A 110 -4.49 7.19 -10.30
N SER A 111 -5.01 6.48 -9.28
CA SER A 111 -5.91 7.09 -8.29
C SER A 111 -5.25 8.25 -7.54
N VAL A 112 -4.05 8.06 -7.02
CA VAL A 112 -3.31 9.12 -6.30
C VAL A 112 -3.03 10.32 -7.19
N LEU A 113 -2.67 10.11 -8.45
CA LEU A 113 -2.45 11.19 -9.41
C LEU A 113 -3.76 11.94 -9.73
N ALA A 114 -4.87 11.23 -9.90
CA ALA A 114 -6.19 11.83 -10.14
C ALA A 114 -6.62 12.70 -8.95
N ASP A 115 -6.46 12.21 -7.72
CA ASP A 115 -6.78 12.95 -6.50
C ASP A 115 -5.93 14.24 -6.40
N THR A 116 -4.63 14.13 -6.69
CA THR A 116 -3.72 15.30 -6.70
C THR A 116 -4.13 16.35 -7.73
N LEU A 117 -4.51 15.90 -8.92
CA LEU A 117 -4.99 16.81 -9.95
C LEU A 117 -6.29 17.49 -9.54
N ALA A 118 -7.25 16.75 -8.98
CA ALA A 118 -8.51 17.29 -8.49
C ALA A 118 -8.29 18.37 -7.41
N GLU A 119 -7.37 18.14 -6.47
CA GLU A 119 -7.00 19.11 -5.44
C GLU A 119 -6.35 20.37 -6.05
N GLN A 120 -5.44 20.19 -7.01
CA GLN A 120 -4.80 21.32 -7.68
C GLN A 120 -5.82 22.15 -8.50
N PHE A 121 -6.75 21.49 -9.19
CA PHE A 121 -7.85 22.16 -9.88
C PHE A 121 -8.74 22.95 -8.92
N SER A 122 -9.11 22.35 -7.79
CA SER A 122 -9.90 23.00 -6.74
C SER A 122 -9.20 24.24 -6.18
N ALA A 123 -7.91 24.12 -5.86
CA ALA A 123 -7.10 25.23 -5.35
C ALA A 123 -6.98 26.38 -6.36
N ILE A 124 -6.80 26.08 -7.65
CA ILE A 124 -6.73 27.09 -8.72
C ILE A 124 -8.08 27.76 -8.92
N SER A 125 -9.16 27.00 -8.89
CA SER A 125 -10.53 27.54 -8.99
C SER A 125 -10.85 28.51 -7.86
N THR A 126 -10.31 28.28 -6.68
CA THR A 126 -10.51 29.13 -5.49
C THR A 126 -9.71 30.43 -5.59
N VAL A 127 -8.50 30.39 -6.17
CA VAL A 127 -7.60 31.55 -6.28
C VAL A 127 -7.94 32.44 -7.50
N CYS A 128 -8.42 31.84 -8.58
CA CYS A 128 -8.73 32.54 -9.85
C CYS A 128 -10.19 32.98 -9.97
N GLY A 129 -10.82 33.42 -8.90
CA GLY A 129 -12.18 33.96 -8.95
C GLY A 129 -12.40 34.92 -10.14
N LYS A 130 -12.91 34.39 -11.26
CA LYS A 130 -13.38 35.06 -12.48
C LYS A 130 -12.44 35.28 -13.70
N GLU A 131 -11.19 34.89 -13.67
CA GLU A 131 -10.45 34.86 -14.95
C GLU A 131 -10.43 33.42 -15.49
N THR A 132 -10.83 33.28 -16.75
CA THR A 132 -10.83 32.03 -17.52
C THR A 132 -9.41 31.48 -17.65
N VAL A 133 -8.94 30.82 -16.60
CA VAL A 133 -7.75 29.96 -16.69
C VAL A 133 -8.14 28.80 -17.57
N THR A 134 -7.64 28.82 -18.81
CA THR A 134 -7.93 27.77 -19.80
C THR A 134 -7.47 26.44 -19.15
N VAL A 135 -8.39 25.47 -19.06
CA VAL A 135 -8.12 24.09 -18.57
C VAL A 135 -6.83 23.54 -19.17
N GLN A 136 -6.54 23.92 -20.41
CA GLN A 136 -5.33 23.57 -21.13
C GLN A 136 -4.04 24.13 -20.50
N GLY A 137 -4.04 25.34 -19.97
CA GLY A 137 -2.88 25.95 -19.30
C GLY A 137 -2.58 25.27 -17.95
N VAL A 138 -3.60 24.86 -17.23
CA VAL A 138 -3.47 24.14 -15.96
C VAL A 138 -2.96 22.71 -16.19
N LEU A 139 -3.52 22.00 -17.18
CA LEU A 139 -3.06 20.69 -17.58
C LEU A 139 -1.60 20.71 -18.04
N THR A 140 -1.21 21.68 -18.85
CA THR A 140 0.18 21.83 -19.31
C THR A 140 1.13 22.04 -18.11
N LYS A 141 0.74 22.86 -17.14
CA LYS A 141 1.56 23.16 -15.96
C LYS A 141 1.64 21.99 -14.99
N ALA A 142 0.56 21.21 -14.87
CA ALA A 142 0.56 19.96 -14.10
C ALA A 142 1.44 18.89 -14.78
N LEU A 143 1.32 18.74 -16.10
CA LEU A 143 2.10 17.79 -16.91
C LEU A 143 3.60 18.10 -16.90
N THR A 144 4.01 19.38 -16.84
CA THR A 144 5.44 19.73 -16.78
C THR A 144 6.10 19.39 -15.45
N ARG A 145 5.33 19.21 -14.38
CA ARG A 145 5.84 18.80 -13.04
C ARG A 145 5.97 17.30 -12.86
N LEU A 146 5.37 16.51 -13.75
CA LEU A 146 5.42 15.06 -13.72
C LEU A 146 6.68 14.53 -14.44
N SER A 147 7.22 13.44 -13.96
CA SER A 147 8.27 12.68 -14.67
C SER A 147 7.74 12.11 -16.00
N ALA A 148 8.63 11.69 -16.88
CA ALA A 148 8.26 11.11 -18.18
C ALA A 148 7.38 9.86 -18.03
N GLU A 149 7.64 9.03 -17.03
CA GLU A 149 6.87 7.81 -16.72
C GLU A 149 5.47 8.15 -16.19
N GLU A 150 5.36 9.11 -15.29
CA GLU A 150 4.08 9.55 -14.73
C GLU A 150 3.18 10.18 -15.79
N ARG A 151 3.75 10.94 -16.74
CA ARG A 151 3.03 11.49 -17.89
C ARG A 151 2.44 10.40 -18.77
N LYS A 152 3.21 9.34 -19.03
CA LYS A 152 2.76 8.20 -19.86
C LYS A 152 1.58 7.49 -19.21
N VAL A 153 1.66 7.19 -17.93
CA VAL A 153 0.58 6.54 -17.17
C VAL A 153 -0.69 7.39 -17.18
N MET A 154 -0.55 8.72 -17.06
CA MET A 154 -1.70 9.62 -17.08
C MET A 154 -2.35 9.72 -18.46
N ILE A 155 -1.57 9.74 -19.54
CA ILE A 155 -2.08 9.74 -20.92
C ILE A 155 -2.83 8.43 -21.21
N GLU A 156 -2.30 7.30 -20.79
CA GLU A 156 -2.95 5.98 -20.93
C GLU A 156 -4.27 5.92 -20.14
N ALA A 157 -4.30 6.46 -18.92
CA ALA A 157 -5.52 6.52 -18.11
C ALA A 157 -6.59 7.42 -18.75
N LEU A 158 -6.22 8.55 -19.36
CA LEU A 158 -7.14 9.45 -20.04
C LEU A 158 -7.65 8.88 -21.36
N GLN A 159 -6.86 8.06 -22.06
CA GLN A 159 -7.29 7.39 -23.30
C GLN A 159 -8.23 6.21 -23.04
N GLY A 160 -8.17 5.59 -21.88
CA GLY A 160 -9.08 4.51 -21.45
C GLY A 160 -10.46 4.99 -20.99
N LEU A 161 -10.71 6.31 -20.93
CA LEU A 161 -11.99 6.91 -20.55
C LEU A 161 -12.91 7.25 -21.75
N ASN A 162 -12.51 6.94 -22.98
CA ASN A 162 -13.29 6.98 -24.20
C ASN A 162 -13.71 5.56 -24.61
#